data_06d9cf9af39c5373c887ab0e4cb6bfe0
#
_entry.id   06d9cf9af39c5373c887ab0e4cb6bfe0
#
_cell.length_a   1.000
_cell.length_b   1.000
_cell.length_c   1.000
_cell.angle_alpha   90.00
_cell.angle_beta   90.00
_cell.angle_gamma   90.00
#
_symmetry.space_group_name_H-M   'P 1'
#
loop_
_entity.id
_entity.type
_entity.pdbx_description
1 polymer ?
#
loop_
_entity_poly.entity_id
_entity_poly.type
_entity_poly.pdbx_seq_one_letter_code
_entity_poly.pdbx_strand_id
1 'polypeptide(L)'
;GNPIDSQNIRHEQDFFVIQGFYEAEDGTPEEIYCGMKRRSKKQFKRNKKEYSRFSDHIGFLPLVMVSPADSELIAGGSEERRRFMDVVISQYDKEYLEALIRYNKALAQRNTLLKSEFPVEEELFLVWEEMMAQAGAIVFQKREAFIREFIPIFQSFYSFISQDKEVVGLSYESHARDASLLEVLKQSRKRDKIMGFSLRGIHKDELNML
;
A
#
# COMPACT_ATOMS: atom_id res chain seq x y z
N GLY A 1 7.14 1.98 16.25
CA GLY A 1 8.43 1.32 16.03
C GLY A 1 9.24 2.03 14.97
N ASN A 2 10.52 1.71 14.86
CA ASN A 2 11.38 2.32 13.84
C ASN A 2 11.07 1.67 12.47
N PRO A 3 10.95 2.44 11.37
CA PRO A 3 10.69 1.92 10.03
C PRO A 3 11.82 1.00 9.52
N ILE A 4 13.02 1.09 10.08
CA ILE A 4 14.14 0.21 9.73
C ILE A 4 14.23 -0.91 10.78
N ASP A 5 13.87 -2.12 10.40
CA ASP A 5 13.83 -3.29 11.29
C ASP A 5 15.10 -3.48 12.13
N SER A 6 16.29 -3.24 11.55
CA SER A 6 17.56 -3.39 12.27
C SER A 6 17.73 -2.40 13.44
N GLN A 7 17.03 -1.28 13.43
CA GLN A 7 17.05 -0.30 14.51
C GLN A 7 16.16 -0.71 15.71
N ASN A 8 15.33 -1.74 15.53
CA ASN A 8 14.56 -2.33 16.63
C ASN A 8 15.39 -3.35 17.45
N ILE A 9 16.61 -3.66 17.03
CA ILE A 9 17.53 -4.49 17.83
C ILE A 9 18.05 -3.64 18.98
N ARG A 10 17.87 -4.12 20.23
CA ARG A 10 18.36 -3.47 21.44
C ARG A 10 19.84 -3.13 21.32
N HIS A 11 20.27 -2.00 21.89
CA HIS A 11 21.68 -1.65 21.96
C HIS A 11 22.50 -2.79 22.59
N GLU A 12 23.70 -3.02 22.07
CA GLU A 12 24.63 -4.08 22.51
C GLU A 12 24.12 -5.53 22.27
N GLN A 13 22.98 -5.70 21.56
CA GLN A 13 22.50 -7.00 21.14
C GLN A 13 22.67 -7.18 19.63
N ASP A 14 22.78 -8.45 19.19
CA ASP A 14 23.00 -8.79 17.79
C ASP A 14 21.71 -9.12 17.04
N PHE A 15 20.65 -9.46 17.74
CA PHE A 15 19.39 -9.89 17.13
C PHE A 15 18.18 -9.58 18.02
N PHE A 16 17.01 -9.67 17.42
CA PHE A 16 15.72 -9.79 18.14
C PHE A 16 14.91 -10.96 17.60
N VAL A 17 14.00 -11.44 18.43
CA VAL A 17 12.98 -12.43 18.07
C VAL A 17 11.65 -11.96 18.64
N ILE A 18 10.60 -12.07 17.81
CA ILE A 18 9.21 -11.94 18.21
C ILE A 18 8.54 -13.27 17.87
N GLN A 19 7.88 -13.87 18.84
CA GLN A 19 7.15 -15.12 18.66
C GLN A 19 5.76 -14.96 19.23
N GLY A 20 4.76 -15.33 18.44
CA GLY A 20 3.36 -15.28 18.83
C GLY A 20 2.74 -16.65 18.68
N PHE A 21 1.88 -17.00 19.62
CA PHE A 21 1.06 -18.22 19.60
C PHE A 21 -0.38 -17.79 19.50
N TYR A 22 -1.08 -18.35 18.54
CA TYR A 22 -2.46 -18.02 18.21
C TYR A 22 -3.26 -19.31 18.12
N GLU A 23 -4.56 -19.19 18.18
CA GLU A 23 -5.50 -20.27 17.93
C GLU A 23 -6.47 -19.81 16.84
N ALA A 24 -6.59 -20.61 15.78
CA ALA A 24 -7.55 -20.36 14.72
C ALA A 24 -8.98 -20.65 15.22
N GLU A 25 -9.99 -20.19 14.49
CA GLU A 25 -11.42 -20.39 14.86
C GLU A 25 -11.80 -21.87 15.02
N ASP A 26 -11.13 -22.76 14.30
CA ASP A 26 -11.31 -24.22 14.39
C ASP A 26 -10.51 -24.88 15.52
N GLY A 27 -9.84 -24.09 16.37
CA GLY A 27 -8.99 -24.58 17.46
C GLY A 27 -7.58 -25.00 17.04
N THR A 28 -7.20 -24.83 15.76
CA THR A 28 -5.86 -25.19 15.28
C THR A 28 -4.82 -24.22 15.84
N PRO A 29 -3.74 -24.72 16.49
CA PRO A 29 -2.69 -23.87 17.01
C PRO A 29 -1.82 -23.31 15.87
N GLU A 30 -1.49 -22.04 15.98
CA GLU A 30 -0.67 -21.33 15.00
C GLU A 30 0.50 -20.64 15.69
N GLU A 31 1.70 -20.88 15.22
CA GLU A 31 2.93 -20.26 15.71
C GLU A 31 3.50 -19.34 14.64
N ILE A 32 3.68 -18.08 14.99
CA ILE A 32 4.33 -17.07 14.14
C ILE A 32 5.66 -16.66 14.76
N TYR A 33 6.70 -16.76 13.97
CA TYR A 33 8.06 -16.40 14.36
C TYR A 33 8.59 -15.31 13.42
N CYS A 34 9.10 -14.23 14.02
CA CYS A 34 9.83 -13.18 13.32
C CYS A 34 11.17 -12.94 14.00
N GLY A 35 12.25 -13.21 13.31
CA GLY A 35 13.61 -13.01 13.83
C GLY A 35 14.46 -12.20 12.87
N MET A 36 15.32 -11.34 13.43
CA MET A 36 16.30 -10.59 12.67
C MET A 36 17.61 -10.48 13.40
N LYS A 37 18.70 -10.79 12.70
CA LYS A 37 20.07 -10.57 13.14
C LYS A 37 20.66 -9.39 12.39
N ARG A 38 21.57 -8.62 13.03
CA ARG A 38 22.30 -7.53 12.37
C ARG A 38 22.94 -8.01 11.07
N ARG A 39 22.82 -7.23 10.00
CA ARG A 39 23.37 -7.53 8.66
C ARG A 39 22.85 -8.81 8.01
N SER A 40 21.76 -9.39 8.51
CA SER A 40 21.12 -10.58 7.93
C SER A 40 19.71 -10.26 7.46
N LYS A 41 19.16 -11.13 6.62
CA LYS A 41 17.76 -11.03 6.20
C LYS A 41 16.84 -11.38 7.38
N LYS A 42 15.72 -10.68 7.47
CA LYS A 42 14.64 -11.03 8.40
C LYS A 42 14.08 -12.41 8.06
N GLN A 43 13.95 -13.26 9.06
CA GLN A 43 13.28 -14.56 8.96
C GLN A 43 11.85 -14.41 9.45
N PHE A 44 10.91 -14.97 8.69
CA PHE A 44 9.51 -14.96 9.05
C PHE A 44 8.90 -16.32 8.76
N LYS A 45 8.36 -16.98 9.80
CA LYS A 45 7.91 -18.36 9.72
C LYS A 45 6.51 -18.50 10.31
N ARG A 46 5.74 -19.42 9.74
CA ARG A 46 4.48 -19.92 10.28
C ARG A 46 4.64 -21.42 10.52
N ASN A 47 4.36 -21.89 11.74
CA ASN A 47 4.49 -23.28 12.14
C ASN A 47 5.86 -23.88 11.76
N LYS A 48 6.94 -23.12 12.03
CA LYS A 48 8.34 -23.45 11.73
C LYS A 48 8.70 -23.42 10.23
N LYS A 49 7.72 -23.24 9.32
CA LYS A 49 7.96 -23.13 7.87
C LYS A 49 8.17 -21.68 7.49
N GLU A 50 9.26 -21.38 6.80
CA GLU A 50 9.57 -20.04 6.34
C GLU A 50 8.64 -19.62 5.20
N TYR A 51 8.15 -18.38 5.24
CA TYR A 51 7.41 -17.80 4.13
C TYR A 51 8.32 -17.56 2.93
N SER A 52 7.86 -17.92 1.75
CA SER A 52 8.57 -17.60 0.50
C SER A 52 8.51 -16.11 0.19
N ARG A 53 7.40 -15.47 0.51
CA ARG A 53 7.19 -14.01 0.40
C ARG A 53 6.51 -13.50 1.66
N PHE A 54 6.94 -12.35 2.17
CA PHE A 54 6.31 -11.73 3.35
C PHE A 54 4.84 -11.34 3.10
N SER A 55 4.50 -11.03 1.85
CA SER A 55 3.11 -10.80 1.44
C SER A 55 2.17 -11.98 1.71
N ASP A 56 2.69 -13.20 1.80
CA ASP A 56 1.87 -14.39 2.07
C ASP A 56 1.33 -14.42 3.51
N HIS A 57 1.92 -13.62 4.40
CA HIS A 57 1.43 -13.44 5.78
C HIS A 57 0.33 -12.37 5.89
N ILE A 58 0.30 -11.40 4.97
CA ILE A 58 -0.67 -10.31 5.03
C ILE A 58 -2.10 -10.88 4.92
N GLY A 59 -2.96 -10.49 5.85
CA GLY A 59 -4.34 -10.98 5.96
C GLY A 59 -4.50 -12.32 6.69
N PHE A 60 -3.40 -12.99 7.06
CA PHE A 60 -3.49 -14.20 7.89
C PHE A 60 -3.90 -13.87 9.34
N LEU A 61 -3.33 -12.83 9.91
CA LEU A 61 -3.71 -12.26 11.20
C LEU A 61 -4.13 -10.80 10.96
N PRO A 62 -5.39 -10.51 10.63
CA PRO A 62 -5.84 -9.15 10.42
C PRO A 62 -5.71 -8.37 11.73
N LEU A 63 -5.10 -7.19 11.64
CA LEU A 63 -4.81 -6.34 12.79
C LEU A 63 -5.19 -4.90 12.49
N VAL A 64 -5.87 -4.27 13.42
CA VAL A 64 -6.03 -2.82 13.46
C VAL A 64 -5.24 -2.29 14.65
N MET A 65 -4.37 -1.33 14.39
CA MET A 65 -3.59 -0.64 15.42
C MET A 65 -3.86 0.86 15.31
N VAL A 66 -4.22 1.46 16.41
CA VAL A 66 -4.45 2.91 16.50
C VAL A 66 -3.36 3.53 17.35
N SER A 67 -2.74 4.58 16.85
CA SER A 67 -1.66 5.31 17.50
C SER A 67 -1.86 6.83 17.38
N PRO A 68 -1.19 7.65 18.20
CA PRO A 68 -1.24 9.10 18.06
C PRO A 68 -0.75 9.61 16.68
N ALA A 69 0.09 8.82 15.98
CA ALA A 69 0.55 9.16 14.64
C ALA A 69 -0.55 9.06 13.57
N ASP A 70 -1.67 8.42 13.86
CA ASP A 70 -2.79 8.32 12.91
C ASP A 70 -3.54 9.65 12.72
N SER A 71 -3.25 10.67 13.55
CA SER A 71 -3.65 12.06 13.27
C SER A 71 -3.13 12.56 11.90
N GLU A 72 -2.06 11.99 11.39
CA GLU A 72 -1.53 12.26 10.05
C GLU A 72 -2.51 11.86 8.91
N LEU A 73 -3.48 10.98 9.17
CA LEU A 73 -4.55 10.70 8.21
C LEU A 73 -5.41 11.94 7.92
N ILE A 74 -5.54 12.82 8.91
CA ILE A 74 -6.29 14.07 8.82
C ILE A 74 -5.37 15.23 8.44
N ALA A 75 -4.29 15.43 9.20
CA ALA A 75 -3.37 16.55 9.05
C ALA A 75 -2.39 16.37 7.88
N GLY A 76 -2.07 15.13 7.54
CA GLY A 76 -1.13 14.78 6.47
C GLY A 76 -1.74 14.80 5.07
N GLY A 77 -0.89 14.46 4.09
CA GLY A 77 -1.24 14.45 2.68
C GLY A 77 -1.95 13.17 2.22
N SER A 78 -2.26 13.14 0.92
CA SER A 78 -2.90 12.00 0.26
C SER A 78 -2.08 10.70 0.33
N GLU A 79 -0.78 10.78 0.58
CA GLU A 79 0.08 9.59 0.72
C GLU A 79 -0.33 8.74 1.93
N GLU A 80 -0.56 9.36 3.10
CA GLU A 80 -0.98 8.65 4.30
C GLU A 80 -2.37 8.03 4.13
N ARG A 81 -3.30 8.74 3.50
CA ARG A 81 -4.64 8.22 3.21
C ARG A 81 -4.62 7.07 2.19
N ARG A 82 -3.77 7.14 1.15
CA ARG A 82 -3.56 5.99 0.25
C ARG A 82 -2.98 4.79 1.00
N ARG A 83 -1.98 5.02 1.84
CA ARG A 83 -1.36 3.97 2.66
C ARG A 83 -2.37 3.30 3.58
N PHE A 84 -3.27 4.08 4.20
CA PHE A 84 -4.37 3.54 5.00
C PHE A 84 -5.24 2.58 4.17
N MET A 85 -5.73 3.02 3.00
CA MET A 85 -6.52 2.16 2.11
C MET A 85 -5.74 0.90 1.72
N ASP A 86 -4.48 1.04 1.35
CA ASP A 86 -3.64 -0.07 0.92
C ASP A 86 -3.45 -1.11 2.04
N VAL A 87 -3.21 -0.65 3.28
CA VAL A 87 -3.05 -1.54 4.44
C VAL A 87 -4.36 -2.28 4.74
N VAL A 88 -5.49 -1.57 4.74
CA VAL A 88 -6.78 -2.18 5.06
C VAL A 88 -7.19 -3.19 3.99
N ILE A 89 -7.22 -2.78 2.71
CA ILE A 89 -7.69 -3.65 1.62
C ILE A 89 -6.78 -4.87 1.47
N SER A 90 -5.46 -4.70 1.59
CA SER A 90 -4.50 -5.80 1.46
C SER A 90 -4.69 -6.91 2.50
N GLN A 91 -5.33 -6.64 3.64
CA GLN A 91 -5.55 -7.65 4.67
C GLN A 91 -6.67 -8.65 4.31
N TYR A 92 -7.64 -8.25 3.47
CA TYR A 92 -8.74 -9.13 3.11
C TYR A 92 -8.82 -9.46 1.61
N ASP A 93 -8.09 -8.74 0.75
CA ASP A 93 -8.11 -8.93 -0.70
C ASP A 93 -6.69 -9.22 -1.25
N LYS A 94 -6.42 -10.51 -1.52
CA LYS A 94 -5.13 -10.94 -2.06
C LYS A 94 -4.90 -10.48 -3.49
N GLU A 95 -5.95 -10.37 -4.31
CA GLU A 95 -5.85 -9.86 -5.67
C GLU A 95 -5.39 -8.40 -5.68
N TYR A 96 -5.97 -7.61 -4.77
CA TYR A 96 -5.53 -6.23 -4.54
C TYR A 96 -4.05 -6.15 -4.17
N LEU A 97 -3.63 -6.92 -3.16
CA LEU A 97 -2.24 -6.93 -2.70
C LEU A 97 -1.27 -7.29 -3.83
N GLU A 98 -1.58 -8.33 -4.60
CA GLU A 98 -0.72 -8.73 -5.72
C GLU A 98 -0.71 -7.69 -6.85
N ALA A 99 -1.83 -7.06 -7.14
CA ALA A 99 -1.90 -5.97 -8.10
C ALA A 99 -1.09 -4.76 -7.62
N LEU A 100 -1.20 -4.38 -6.36
CA LEU A 100 -0.45 -3.28 -5.76
C LEU A 100 1.07 -3.52 -5.82
N ILE A 101 1.51 -4.74 -5.51
CA ILE A 101 2.93 -5.13 -5.62
C ILE A 101 3.42 -5.04 -7.06
N ARG A 102 2.64 -5.55 -8.03
CA ARG A 102 2.98 -5.48 -9.47
C ARG A 102 3.06 -4.04 -9.94
N TYR A 103 2.08 -3.21 -9.56
CA TYR A 103 2.05 -1.80 -9.90
C TYR A 103 3.28 -1.07 -9.37
N ASN A 104 3.60 -1.23 -8.10
CA ASN A 104 4.74 -0.55 -7.46
C ASN A 104 6.08 -0.99 -8.08
N LYS A 105 6.22 -2.27 -8.43
CA LYS A 105 7.39 -2.76 -9.17
C LYS A 105 7.51 -2.09 -10.54
N ALA A 106 6.43 -2.04 -11.30
CA ALA A 106 6.43 -1.41 -12.63
C ALA A 106 6.68 0.10 -12.54
N LEU A 107 6.10 0.79 -11.57
CA LEU A 107 6.34 2.21 -11.28
C LEU A 107 7.83 2.48 -10.99
N ALA A 108 8.46 1.65 -10.16
CA ALA A 108 9.88 1.78 -9.84
C ALA A 108 10.75 1.62 -11.11
N GLN A 109 10.45 0.63 -11.95
CA GLN A 109 11.17 0.42 -13.22
C GLN A 109 10.95 1.57 -14.20
N ARG A 110 9.71 2.02 -14.37
CA ARG A 110 9.41 3.18 -15.20
C ARG A 110 10.17 4.43 -14.72
N ASN A 111 10.19 4.68 -13.41
CA ASN A 111 10.93 5.81 -12.85
C ASN A 111 12.45 5.68 -13.04
N THR A 112 13.00 4.47 -13.09
CA THR A 112 14.41 4.25 -13.45
C THR A 112 14.67 4.64 -14.90
N LEU A 113 13.78 4.27 -15.83
CA LEU A 113 13.90 4.67 -17.23
C LEU A 113 13.78 6.19 -17.43
N LEU A 114 12.88 6.83 -16.66
CA LEU A 114 12.68 8.30 -16.71
C LEU A 114 13.94 9.07 -16.26
N LYS A 115 14.74 8.50 -15.36
CA LYS A 115 15.98 9.10 -14.86
C LYS A 115 17.19 8.83 -15.75
N SER A 116 17.06 8.00 -16.78
CA SER A 116 18.17 7.66 -17.67
C SER A 116 18.68 8.91 -18.42
N GLU A 117 19.97 9.12 -18.40
CA GLU A 117 20.65 10.16 -19.19
C GLU A 117 20.77 9.75 -20.67
N PHE A 118 20.65 8.46 -20.95
CA PHE A 118 20.70 7.94 -22.31
C PHE A 118 19.30 7.83 -22.93
N PRO A 119 19.20 7.89 -24.26
CA PRO A 119 17.97 7.60 -24.96
C PRO A 119 17.43 6.22 -24.58
N VAL A 120 16.18 6.15 -24.23
CA VAL A 120 15.48 4.90 -23.90
C VAL A 120 14.43 4.65 -24.98
N GLU A 121 14.39 3.44 -25.51
CA GLU A 121 13.42 3.01 -26.53
C GLU A 121 12.00 3.06 -25.97
N GLU A 122 11.02 3.44 -26.81
CA GLU A 122 9.64 3.60 -26.40
C GLU A 122 9.01 2.26 -25.96
N GLU A 123 9.44 1.17 -26.57
CA GLU A 123 9.01 -0.20 -26.27
C GLU A 123 9.29 -0.59 -24.82
N LEU A 124 10.43 -0.14 -24.28
CA LEU A 124 10.76 -0.40 -22.85
C LEU A 124 9.82 0.34 -21.90
N PHE A 125 9.43 1.56 -22.24
CA PHE A 125 8.40 2.27 -21.47
C PHE A 125 7.07 1.57 -21.57
N LEU A 126 6.67 1.12 -22.76
CA LEU A 126 5.38 0.49 -23.01
C LEU A 126 5.18 -0.75 -22.16
N VAL A 127 6.20 -1.61 -22.03
CA VAL A 127 6.14 -2.80 -21.16
C VAL A 127 5.74 -2.46 -19.72
N TRP A 128 6.37 -1.46 -19.13
CA TRP A 128 6.08 -1.08 -17.75
C TRP A 128 4.77 -0.30 -17.62
N GLU A 129 4.44 0.53 -18.60
CA GLU A 129 3.18 1.28 -18.63
C GLU A 129 1.97 0.36 -18.80
N GLU A 130 2.05 -0.69 -19.61
CA GLU A 130 1.01 -1.72 -19.72
C GLU A 130 0.83 -2.48 -18.41
N MET A 131 1.94 -2.87 -17.77
CA MET A 131 1.89 -3.51 -16.46
C MET A 131 1.29 -2.59 -15.40
N MET A 132 1.66 -1.30 -15.39
CA MET A 132 1.05 -0.29 -14.52
C MET A 132 -0.44 -0.13 -14.81
N ALA A 133 -0.86 -0.09 -16.06
CA ALA A 133 -2.25 0.07 -16.45
C ALA A 133 -3.11 -1.12 -16.02
N GLN A 134 -2.66 -2.34 -16.28
CA GLN A 134 -3.38 -3.56 -15.89
C GLN A 134 -3.51 -3.69 -14.38
N ALA A 135 -2.39 -3.57 -13.66
CA ALA A 135 -2.40 -3.67 -12.21
C ALA A 135 -3.14 -2.48 -11.56
N GLY A 136 -2.95 -1.27 -12.11
CA GLY A 136 -3.60 -0.06 -11.64
C GLY A 136 -5.12 -0.08 -11.79
N ALA A 137 -5.66 -0.70 -12.84
CA ALA A 137 -7.10 -0.87 -13.02
C ALA A 137 -7.71 -1.70 -11.88
N ILE A 138 -7.06 -2.80 -11.48
CA ILE A 138 -7.51 -3.63 -10.37
C ILE A 138 -7.48 -2.83 -9.06
N VAL A 139 -6.37 -2.14 -8.79
CA VAL A 139 -6.23 -1.33 -7.58
C VAL A 139 -7.29 -0.23 -7.52
N PHE A 140 -7.53 0.47 -8.63
CA PHE A 140 -8.55 1.51 -8.73
C PHE A 140 -9.95 0.97 -8.41
N GLN A 141 -10.36 -0.12 -9.07
CA GLN A 141 -11.68 -0.72 -8.84
C GLN A 141 -11.90 -1.13 -7.39
N LYS A 142 -10.89 -1.75 -6.77
CA LYS A 142 -10.98 -2.20 -5.38
C LYS A 142 -10.99 -1.03 -4.38
N ARG A 143 -10.21 0.02 -4.63
CA ARG A 143 -10.26 1.24 -3.82
C ARG A 143 -11.61 1.94 -3.95
N GLU A 144 -12.16 2.04 -5.17
CA GLU A 144 -13.48 2.64 -5.40
C GLU A 144 -14.58 1.87 -4.68
N ALA A 145 -14.56 0.53 -4.72
CA ALA A 145 -15.49 -0.31 -3.98
C ALA A 145 -15.35 -0.10 -2.46
N PHE A 146 -14.12 -0.15 -1.94
CA PHE A 146 -13.83 0.10 -0.53
C PHE A 146 -14.37 1.47 -0.07
N ILE A 147 -14.10 2.54 -0.80
CA ILE A 147 -14.54 3.90 -0.43
C ILE A 147 -16.05 3.99 -0.43
N ARG A 148 -16.74 3.37 -1.38
CA ARG A 148 -18.21 3.33 -1.42
C ARG A 148 -18.80 2.72 -0.15
N GLU A 149 -18.18 1.66 0.37
CA GLU A 149 -18.61 1.00 1.62
C GLU A 149 -18.15 1.77 2.85
N PHE A 150 -16.97 2.38 2.80
CA PHE A 150 -16.38 3.09 3.92
C PHE A 150 -17.08 4.42 4.25
N ILE A 151 -17.52 5.17 3.24
CA ILE A 151 -18.16 6.49 3.44
C ILE A 151 -19.32 6.45 4.42
N PRO A 152 -20.34 5.58 4.27
CA PRO A 152 -21.48 5.55 5.20
C PRO A 152 -21.07 5.15 6.61
N ILE A 153 -20.09 4.25 6.76
CA ILE A 153 -19.56 3.86 8.07
C ILE A 153 -18.86 5.05 8.73
N PHE A 154 -18.00 5.72 8.00
CA PHE A 154 -17.28 6.90 8.47
C PHE A 154 -18.25 8.01 8.89
N GLN A 155 -19.25 8.31 8.06
CA GLN A 155 -20.27 9.32 8.36
C GLN A 155 -21.07 8.98 9.61
N SER A 156 -21.46 7.72 9.77
CA SER A 156 -22.19 7.27 10.97
C SER A 156 -21.40 7.52 12.26
N PHE A 157 -20.11 7.15 12.29
CA PHE A 157 -19.26 7.41 13.45
C PHE A 157 -19.00 8.91 13.66
N TYR A 158 -18.82 9.66 12.58
CA TYR A 158 -18.60 11.11 12.68
C TYR A 158 -19.83 11.84 13.23
N SER A 159 -21.03 11.54 12.72
CA SER A 159 -22.29 12.06 13.25
C SER A 159 -22.45 11.77 14.74
N PHE A 160 -22.15 10.54 15.15
CA PHE A 160 -22.20 10.16 16.56
C PHE A 160 -21.26 11.01 17.44
N ILE A 161 -20.01 11.22 16.99
CA ILE A 161 -19.00 11.98 17.73
C ILE A 161 -19.34 13.47 17.75
N SER A 162 -19.74 14.04 16.61
CA SER A 162 -20.08 15.47 16.47
C SER A 162 -21.47 15.82 17.02
N GLN A 163 -22.27 14.82 17.39
CA GLN A 163 -23.68 14.98 17.77
C GLN A 163 -24.50 15.68 16.66
N ASP A 164 -24.24 15.26 15.40
CA ASP A 164 -24.85 15.82 14.18
C ASP A 164 -24.65 17.34 13.99
N LYS A 165 -23.65 17.93 14.66
CA LYS A 165 -23.36 19.37 14.53
C LYS A 165 -22.54 19.70 13.30
N GLU A 166 -21.84 18.73 12.75
CA GLU A 166 -20.97 18.88 11.59
C GLU A 166 -21.19 17.75 10.60
N VAL A 167 -21.06 18.07 9.32
CA VAL A 167 -21.15 17.10 8.23
C VAL A 167 -19.77 17.01 7.57
N VAL A 168 -19.23 15.81 7.48
CA VAL A 168 -17.97 15.54 6.77
C VAL A 168 -18.25 14.60 5.62
N GLY A 169 -17.76 14.96 4.43
CA GLY A 169 -17.78 14.15 3.24
C GLY A 169 -16.39 13.57 2.93
N LEU A 170 -16.38 12.48 2.18
CA LEU A 170 -15.16 11.94 1.58
C LEU A 170 -15.36 11.84 0.07
N SER A 171 -14.36 12.25 -0.71
CA SER A 171 -14.33 12.06 -2.16
C SER A 171 -13.03 11.38 -2.58
N TYR A 172 -13.16 10.43 -3.50
CA TYR A 172 -12.02 9.72 -4.05
C TYR A 172 -11.79 10.13 -5.50
N GLU A 173 -10.57 10.59 -5.79
CA GLU A 173 -10.15 11.01 -7.11
C GLU A 173 -9.00 10.14 -7.62
N SER A 174 -9.05 9.76 -8.89
CA SER A 174 -8.03 8.93 -9.53
C SER A 174 -7.89 9.28 -11.00
N HIS A 175 -6.65 9.23 -11.49
CA HIS A 175 -6.36 9.35 -12.94
C HIS A 175 -6.89 8.16 -13.77
N ALA A 176 -7.28 7.06 -13.12
CA ALA A 176 -7.85 5.89 -13.77
C ALA A 176 -9.38 5.95 -13.94
N ARG A 177 -10.05 7.02 -13.46
CA ARG A 177 -11.51 7.13 -13.47
C ARG A 177 -12.07 7.36 -14.87
N ASP A 178 -11.57 8.38 -15.56
CA ASP A 178 -12.19 8.92 -16.78
C ASP A 178 -11.44 8.55 -18.05
N ALA A 179 -10.28 7.91 -17.94
CA ALA A 179 -9.44 7.57 -19.07
C ALA A 179 -8.68 6.25 -18.86
N SER A 180 -8.26 5.65 -19.96
CA SER A 180 -7.33 4.53 -19.90
C SER A 180 -6.03 4.95 -19.22
N LEU A 181 -5.66 4.28 -18.13
CA LEU A 181 -4.42 4.58 -17.42
C LEU A 181 -3.19 4.47 -18.32
N LEU A 182 -3.21 3.56 -19.30
CA LEU A 182 -2.14 3.45 -20.29
C LEU A 182 -1.99 4.74 -21.11
N GLU A 183 -3.09 5.30 -21.58
CA GLU A 183 -3.06 6.56 -22.34
C GLU A 183 -2.61 7.72 -21.46
N VAL A 184 -3.07 7.78 -20.22
CA VAL A 184 -2.64 8.80 -19.25
C VAL A 184 -1.12 8.75 -19.05
N LEU A 185 -0.54 7.56 -18.89
CA LEU A 185 0.91 7.36 -18.71
C LEU A 185 1.70 7.74 -19.97
N LYS A 186 1.23 7.34 -21.16
CA LYS A 186 1.87 7.72 -22.43
C LYS A 186 1.88 9.23 -22.63
N GLN A 187 0.76 9.90 -22.40
CA GLN A 187 0.63 11.34 -22.55
C GLN A 187 1.51 12.12 -21.58
N SER A 188 1.67 11.63 -20.35
CA SER A 188 2.49 12.29 -19.33
C SER A 188 4.00 12.08 -19.54
N ARG A 189 4.44 11.11 -20.34
CA ARG A 189 5.83 10.63 -20.42
C ARG A 189 6.86 11.76 -20.66
N LYS A 190 6.56 12.70 -21.57
CA LYS A 190 7.47 13.83 -21.84
C LYS A 190 7.71 14.68 -20.60
N ARG A 191 6.62 14.98 -19.86
CA ARG A 191 6.71 15.78 -18.63
C ARG A 191 7.37 14.97 -17.49
N ASP A 192 7.02 13.69 -17.38
CA ASP A 192 7.61 12.77 -16.40
C ASP A 192 9.13 12.64 -16.59
N LYS A 193 9.61 12.65 -17.85
CA LYS A 193 11.04 12.60 -18.15
C LYS A 193 11.79 13.85 -17.67
N ILE A 194 11.17 15.01 -17.81
CA ILE A 194 11.74 16.28 -17.29
C ILE A 194 11.83 16.24 -15.77
N MET A 195 10.83 15.68 -15.11
CA MET A 195 10.77 15.60 -13.64
C MET A 195 11.57 14.41 -13.08
N GLY A 196 11.92 13.41 -13.89
CA GLY A 196 12.60 12.18 -13.46
C GLY A 196 11.71 11.19 -12.69
N PHE A 197 10.39 11.37 -12.67
CA PHE A 197 9.45 10.46 -12.02
C PHE A 197 8.04 10.59 -12.61
N SER A 198 7.22 9.55 -12.37
CA SER A 198 5.83 9.50 -12.84
C SER A 198 4.94 10.47 -12.05
N LEU A 199 4.32 11.41 -12.75
CA LEU A 199 3.42 12.42 -12.18
C LEU A 199 1.96 11.94 -12.13
N ARG A 200 1.61 10.90 -12.90
CA ARG A 200 0.24 10.39 -13.03
C ARG A 200 0.17 8.90 -12.79
N GLY A 201 -0.98 8.43 -12.30
CA GLY A 201 -1.26 7.05 -11.98
C GLY A 201 -1.89 6.90 -10.60
N ILE A 202 -2.24 5.66 -10.21
CA ILE A 202 -2.93 5.36 -8.95
C ILE A 202 -2.11 5.69 -7.70
N HIS A 203 -0.79 5.83 -7.82
CA HIS A 203 0.09 6.33 -6.75
C HIS A 203 -0.06 7.84 -6.48
N LYS A 204 -0.90 8.51 -7.27
CA LYS A 204 -1.29 9.92 -7.12
C LYS A 204 -2.78 10.10 -6.84
N ASP A 205 -3.50 9.01 -6.58
CA ASP A 205 -4.90 9.08 -6.18
C ASP A 205 -5.08 9.89 -4.90
N GLU A 206 -6.23 10.52 -4.77
CA GLU A 206 -6.55 11.36 -3.63
C GLU A 206 -7.84 10.91 -2.95
N LEU A 207 -7.80 10.83 -1.62
CA LEU A 207 -8.97 10.72 -0.78
C LEU A 207 -9.11 12.03 -0.02
N ASN A 208 -10.03 12.87 -0.49
CA ASN A 208 -10.25 14.19 0.08
C ASN A 208 -11.30 14.14 1.19
N MET A 209 -11.10 14.95 2.23
CA MET A 209 -12.08 15.24 3.27
C MET A 209 -12.75 16.56 2.90
N LEU A 210 -14.08 16.60 2.92
CA LEU A 210 -14.92 17.73 2.49
C LEU A 210 -15.70 18.30 3.67
#